data_dd22ef9fa043cbb7aff1c77461128f14
#
_entry.id   dd22ef9fa043cbb7aff1c77461128f14
#
_cell.length_a   1.000
_cell.length_b   1.000
_cell.length_c   1.000
_cell.angle_alpha   90.00
_cell.angle_beta   90.00
_cell.angle_gamma   90.00
#
_symmetry.space_group_name_H-M   'P 1'
#
loop_
_entity.id
_entity.type
_entity.pdbx_description
1 polymer ?
#
loop_
_entity_poly.entity_id
_entity_poly.type
_entity_poly.pdbx_seq_one_letter_code
_entity_poly.pdbx_strand_id
1 'polypeptide(L)'
;MKNIATVILFLLTFSNVVMAEYSQGSILKNSLSYQATITRDIWGVPHVYGKRDEDAAFGLAFAHADDDIKNIAENMYLYRAQMGLKEGFKGAVTDYLIKALKIHSLIDENYHSSLSEDVREVLEGYVAGLNYWNEINVNHNYKSLFPITVRDVLTGFVIQNLYFSGVVTEIEKLQDGRYQQKSDQNSLQTRFYDGYKNILGSNAIAVSSFKTDDESTRLVINSHQPLDGPVAWYEAHIKSDEGWNMMGGTFPGSPFIFVGFNENIGWGLTVNKPDLTDVYELEINSTNENQYLLDEKWIPFKESLVRLPVKILGPIKWTFKRQFRESVHG
;
A
#
# COMPACT_ATOMS: atom_id res chain seq x y z
N MET A 1 -24.06 67.45 6.34
CA MET A 1 -24.76 66.17 6.25
C MET A 1 -24.47 65.42 4.94
N LYS A 2 -23.20 65.20 4.61
CA LYS A 2 -22.80 64.47 3.36
C LYS A 2 -21.74 63.38 3.60
N ASN A 3 -21.40 63.05 4.82
CA ASN A 3 -20.31 62.09 5.10
C ASN A 3 -20.74 60.82 5.87
N ILE A 4 -22.05 60.55 6.04
CA ILE A 4 -22.53 59.35 6.76
C ILE A 4 -23.01 58.26 5.75
N ALA A 5 -23.33 58.61 4.54
CA ALA A 5 -23.82 57.65 3.54
C ALA A 5 -22.71 56.80 2.89
N THR A 6 -21.44 57.26 2.93
CA THR A 6 -20.32 56.56 2.24
C THR A 6 -19.66 55.47 3.17
N VAL A 7 -19.86 55.52 4.49
CA VAL A 7 -19.28 54.52 5.39
C VAL A 7 -20.14 53.28 5.54
N ILE A 8 -21.45 53.39 5.30
CA ILE A 8 -22.36 52.23 5.42
C ILE A 8 -22.30 51.33 4.15
N LEU A 9 -21.85 51.84 3.01
CA LEU A 9 -21.73 51.04 1.78
C LEU A 9 -20.46 50.16 1.74
N PHE A 10 -19.48 50.43 2.62
CA PHE A 10 -18.22 49.65 2.66
C PHE A 10 -18.24 48.50 3.66
N LEU A 11 -19.26 48.39 4.49
CA LEU A 11 -19.43 47.28 5.47
C LEU A 11 -20.36 46.17 4.99
N LEU A 12 -20.97 46.28 3.80
CA LEU A 12 -21.83 45.25 3.23
C LEU A 12 -21.19 44.41 2.12
N THR A 13 -19.87 44.59 1.84
CA THR A 13 -19.17 43.85 0.78
C THR A 13 -18.18 42.83 1.28
N PHE A 14 -18.10 42.54 2.60
CA PHE A 14 -17.20 41.51 3.16
C PHE A 14 -17.91 40.38 3.88
N SER A 15 -19.07 39.97 3.38
CA SER A 15 -19.60 38.66 3.69
C SER A 15 -19.76 37.86 2.38
N ASN A 16 -18.71 37.76 1.61
CA ASN A 16 -18.54 36.60 0.76
C ASN A 16 -18.20 35.45 1.70
N VAL A 17 -19.23 34.81 2.24
CA VAL A 17 -19.15 33.43 2.65
C VAL A 17 -18.67 32.73 1.41
N VAL A 18 -17.39 32.33 1.39
CA VAL A 18 -16.88 31.36 0.45
C VAL A 18 -17.63 30.07 0.77
N MET A 19 -18.82 29.92 0.19
CA MET A 19 -19.46 28.62 0.09
C MET A 19 -18.52 27.82 -0.78
N ALA A 20 -17.83 26.84 -0.17
CA ALA A 20 -17.11 25.85 -0.94
C ALA A 20 -18.10 25.30 -1.97
N GLU A 21 -17.88 25.56 -3.26
CA GLU A 21 -18.61 24.90 -4.33
C GLU A 21 -18.22 23.43 -4.30
N TYR A 22 -18.97 22.64 -3.55
CA TYR A 22 -18.90 21.19 -3.69
C TYR A 22 -19.34 20.87 -5.12
N SER A 23 -18.48 20.20 -5.88
CA SER A 23 -18.88 19.62 -7.15
C SER A 23 -20.11 18.72 -6.93
N GLN A 24 -21.06 18.73 -7.86
CA GLN A 24 -22.21 17.82 -7.77
C GLN A 24 -21.71 16.40 -7.61
N GLY A 25 -22.17 15.71 -6.56
CA GLY A 25 -21.78 14.34 -6.28
C GLY A 25 -22.13 13.41 -7.44
N SER A 26 -21.17 12.62 -7.89
CA SER A 26 -21.43 11.54 -8.84
C SER A 26 -21.89 10.28 -8.13
N ILE A 27 -22.95 9.64 -8.61
CA ILE A 27 -23.46 8.37 -8.08
C ILE A 27 -22.90 7.26 -8.96
N LEU A 28 -22.09 6.38 -8.35
CA LEU A 28 -21.54 5.21 -9.02
C LEU A 28 -22.42 3.99 -8.75
N LYS A 29 -22.80 3.30 -9.81
CA LYS A 29 -23.49 2.01 -9.75
C LYS A 29 -22.82 1.04 -10.69
N ASN A 30 -22.55 -0.15 -10.22
CA ASN A 30 -22.10 -1.24 -11.08
C ASN A 30 -23.14 -2.36 -11.15
N SER A 31 -22.94 -3.33 -12.02
CA SER A 31 -23.79 -4.49 -12.20
C SER A 31 -23.82 -5.44 -10.97
N LEU A 32 -22.88 -5.28 -10.03
CA LEU A 32 -22.74 -6.09 -8.81
C LEU A 32 -23.43 -5.46 -7.58
N SER A 33 -24.21 -4.40 -7.77
CA SER A 33 -25.02 -3.75 -6.73
C SER A 33 -24.27 -2.82 -5.75
N TYR A 34 -23.00 -2.50 -5.96
CA TYR A 34 -22.33 -1.47 -5.19
C TYR A 34 -22.79 -0.07 -5.61
N GLN A 35 -22.95 0.81 -4.62
CA GLN A 35 -23.36 2.19 -4.85
C GLN A 35 -22.65 3.14 -3.92
N ALA A 36 -21.94 4.13 -4.48
CA ALA A 36 -21.29 5.18 -3.72
C ALA A 36 -21.59 6.56 -4.30
N THR A 37 -21.52 7.58 -3.44
CA THR A 37 -21.51 9.00 -3.85
C THR A 37 -20.15 9.56 -3.56
N ILE A 38 -19.53 10.20 -4.55
CA ILE A 38 -18.23 10.86 -4.43
C ILE A 38 -18.45 12.35 -4.66
N THR A 39 -18.07 13.16 -3.69
CA THR A 39 -17.96 14.61 -3.80
C THR A 39 -16.51 15.00 -3.60
N ARG A 40 -16.09 16.14 -4.16
CA ARG A 40 -14.73 16.64 -3.96
C ARG A 40 -14.81 18.04 -3.37
N ASP A 41 -13.90 18.29 -2.42
CA ASP A 41 -13.74 19.63 -1.88
C ASP A 41 -12.96 20.55 -2.85
N ILE A 42 -12.69 21.77 -2.41
CA ILE A 42 -11.96 22.77 -3.21
C ILE A 42 -10.50 22.38 -3.50
N TRP A 43 -9.97 21.41 -2.78
CA TRP A 43 -8.61 20.88 -2.95
C TRP A 43 -8.58 19.61 -3.81
N GLY A 44 -9.77 19.12 -4.18
CA GLY A 44 -9.93 17.87 -4.92
C GLY A 44 -9.95 16.62 -4.06
N VAL A 45 -9.87 16.73 -2.73
CA VAL A 45 -9.93 15.58 -1.84
C VAL A 45 -11.31 14.91 -1.95
N PRO A 46 -11.39 13.60 -2.22
CA PRO A 46 -12.66 12.91 -2.33
C PRO A 46 -13.30 12.66 -0.96
N HIS A 47 -14.59 12.98 -0.88
CA HIS A 47 -15.49 12.59 0.20
C HIS A 47 -16.42 11.51 -0.35
N VAL A 48 -16.24 10.29 0.14
CA VAL A 48 -16.95 9.11 -0.34
C VAL A 48 -18.00 8.70 0.68
N TYR A 49 -19.23 8.51 0.22
CA TYR A 49 -20.32 7.98 1.02
C TYR A 49 -20.89 6.73 0.36
N GLY A 50 -21.05 5.67 1.17
CA GLY A 50 -21.77 4.44 0.84
C GLY A 50 -22.79 4.11 1.91
N LYS A 51 -23.80 3.31 1.61
CA LYS A 51 -24.72 2.82 2.65
C LYS A 51 -24.03 1.78 3.53
N ARG A 52 -23.26 0.89 2.92
CA ARG A 52 -22.49 -0.16 3.57
C ARG A 52 -21.00 0.19 3.50
N ASP A 53 -20.20 -0.46 4.33
CA ASP A 53 -18.74 -0.25 4.35
C ASP A 53 -18.11 -0.63 2.99
N GLU A 54 -18.56 -1.72 2.38
CA GLU A 54 -18.08 -2.14 1.06
C GLU A 54 -18.51 -1.18 -0.08
N ASP A 55 -19.65 -0.49 0.07
CA ASP A 55 -20.04 0.57 -0.87
C ASP A 55 -19.09 1.78 -0.78
N ALA A 56 -18.71 2.16 0.45
CA ALA A 56 -17.74 3.22 0.68
C ALA A 56 -16.35 2.81 0.14
N ALA A 57 -15.94 1.55 0.36
CA ALA A 57 -14.70 1.01 -0.20
C ALA A 57 -14.68 0.99 -1.74
N PHE A 58 -15.82 0.64 -2.37
CA PHE A 58 -16.01 0.73 -3.82
C PHE A 58 -15.79 2.16 -4.33
N GLY A 59 -16.41 3.14 -3.68
CA GLY A 59 -16.28 4.55 -4.06
C GLY A 59 -14.86 5.09 -3.85
N LEU A 60 -14.20 4.71 -2.75
CA LEU A 60 -12.81 5.08 -2.48
C LEU A 60 -11.88 4.54 -3.59
N ALA A 61 -12.02 3.26 -3.94
CA ALA A 61 -11.23 2.63 -4.98
C ALA A 61 -11.37 3.33 -6.34
N PHE A 62 -12.61 3.68 -6.69
CA PHE A 62 -12.90 4.42 -7.91
C PHE A 62 -12.25 5.80 -7.90
N ALA A 63 -12.42 6.58 -6.82
CA ALA A 63 -11.84 7.91 -6.68
C ALA A 63 -10.31 7.88 -6.76
N HIS A 64 -9.68 6.91 -6.08
CA HIS A 64 -8.24 6.75 -6.10
C HIS A 64 -7.72 6.36 -7.49
N ALA A 65 -8.43 5.47 -8.19
CA ALA A 65 -8.06 5.10 -9.55
C ALA A 65 -8.24 6.27 -10.53
N ASP A 66 -9.24 7.12 -10.32
CA ASP A 66 -9.49 8.30 -11.15
C ASP A 66 -8.37 9.34 -11.01
N ASP A 67 -7.81 9.47 -9.83
CA ASP A 67 -6.73 10.41 -9.54
C ASP A 67 -5.34 9.84 -9.85
N ASP A 68 -5.07 8.57 -9.53
CA ASP A 68 -3.71 7.99 -9.58
C ASP A 68 -3.67 6.50 -9.99
N ILE A 69 -4.35 6.18 -11.09
CA ILE A 69 -4.31 4.82 -11.64
C ILE A 69 -2.89 4.36 -11.98
N LYS A 70 -2.00 5.27 -12.33
CA LYS A 70 -0.61 4.95 -12.63
C LYS A 70 0.04 4.25 -11.45
N ASN A 71 -0.02 4.85 -10.27
CA ASN A 71 0.62 4.32 -9.07
C ASN A 71 -0.02 2.99 -8.64
N ILE A 72 -1.36 2.92 -8.63
CA ILE A 72 -2.07 1.68 -8.33
C ILE A 72 -1.64 0.55 -9.29
N ALA A 73 -1.69 0.80 -10.59
CA ALA A 73 -1.42 -0.20 -11.61
C ALA A 73 0.07 -0.63 -11.64
N GLU A 74 0.99 0.30 -11.42
CA GLU A 74 2.42 -0.02 -11.37
C GLU A 74 2.76 -0.93 -10.19
N ASN A 75 2.09 -0.77 -9.07
CA ASN A 75 2.22 -1.66 -7.91
C ASN A 75 1.69 -3.09 -8.20
N MET A 76 0.75 -3.27 -9.15
CA MET A 76 0.27 -4.61 -9.51
C MET A 76 1.39 -5.51 -10.10
N TYR A 77 2.39 -4.93 -10.78
CA TYR A 77 3.55 -5.70 -11.21
C TYR A 77 4.31 -6.30 -10.02
N LEU A 78 4.47 -5.51 -8.96
CA LEU A 78 5.10 -5.94 -7.72
C LEU A 78 4.24 -7.00 -7.03
N TYR A 79 2.96 -6.71 -6.79
CA TYR A 79 2.04 -7.59 -6.05
C TYR A 79 1.84 -8.95 -6.75
N ARG A 80 1.91 -9.00 -8.07
CA ARG A 80 1.82 -10.23 -8.86
C ARG A 80 3.14 -10.95 -9.09
N ALA A 81 4.24 -10.47 -8.52
CA ALA A 81 5.59 -10.95 -8.80
C ALA A 81 5.86 -11.00 -10.32
N GLN A 82 5.64 -9.86 -10.98
CA GLN A 82 5.80 -9.63 -12.42
C GLN A 82 6.75 -8.46 -12.74
N MET A 83 7.54 -8.02 -11.77
CA MET A 83 8.55 -6.99 -11.99
C MET A 83 9.58 -7.36 -13.06
N GLY A 84 9.87 -8.66 -13.21
CA GLY A 84 10.70 -9.16 -14.31
C GLY A 84 10.11 -8.89 -15.70
N LEU A 85 8.80 -8.77 -15.85
CA LEU A 85 8.15 -8.37 -17.09
C LEU A 85 8.23 -6.86 -17.34
N LYS A 86 8.33 -6.06 -16.28
CA LYS A 86 8.44 -4.59 -16.34
C LYS A 86 9.90 -4.16 -16.50
N GLU A 87 10.80 -4.67 -15.66
CA GLU A 87 12.17 -4.20 -15.48
C GLU A 87 13.26 -5.19 -15.91
N GLY A 88 12.85 -6.32 -16.51
CA GLY A 88 13.81 -7.35 -16.93
C GLY A 88 14.44 -8.09 -15.74
N PHE A 89 15.72 -8.44 -15.86
CA PHE A 89 16.43 -9.20 -14.82
C PHE A 89 16.46 -8.50 -13.46
N LYS A 90 16.52 -7.18 -13.45
CA LYS A 90 16.50 -6.40 -12.20
C LYS A 90 15.22 -6.64 -11.40
N GLY A 91 14.07 -6.60 -12.07
CA GLY A 91 12.77 -6.87 -11.42
C GLY A 91 12.57 -8.34 -11.05
N ALA A 92 13.25 -9.27 -11.72
CA ALA A 92 13.13 -10.71 -11.44
C ALA A 92 13.64 -11.10 -10.04
N VAL A 93 14.53 -10.32 -9.44
CA VAL A 93 15.01 -10.54 -8.06
C VAL A 93 13.86 -10.36 -7.06
N THR A 94 13.05 -9.31 -7.25
CA THR A 94 11.86 -9.07 -6.42
C THR A 94 10.82 -10.17 -6.60
N ASP A 95 10.56 -10.55 -7.85
CA ASP A 95 9.64 -11.64 -8.15
C ASP A 95 10.06 -12.95 -7.49
N TYR A 96 11.38 -13.20 -7.44
CA TYR A 96 11.92 -14.36 -6.75
C TYR A 96 11.57 -14.34 -5.26
N LEU A 97 11.80 -13.21 -4.58
CA LEU A 97 11.52 -13.07 -3.14
C LEU A 97 10.03 -13.26 -2.82
N ILE A 98 9.13 -12.60 -3.56
CA ILE A 98 7.70 -12.73 -3.34
C ILE A 98 7.24 -14.18 -3.49
N LYS A 99 7.78 -14.89 -4.49
CA LYS A 99 7.46 -16.29 -4.75
C LYS A 99 8.11 -17.25 -3.75
N ALA A 100 9.36 -16.98 -3.33
CA ALA A 100 10.07 -17.74 -2.33
C ALA A 100 9.35 -17.68 -0.98
N LEU A 101 8.89 -16.49 -0.57
CA LEU A 101 8.08 -16.28 0.62
C LEU A 101 6.66 -16.85 0.50
N LYS A 102 6.26 -17.38 -0.66
CA LYS A 102 4.95 -18.02 -0.90
C LYS A 102 3.75 -17.14 -0.55
N ILE A 103 3.90 -15.82 -0.64
CA ILE A 103 2.89 -14.84 -0.20
C ILE A 103 1.52 -15.17 -0.81
N HIS A 104 1.45 -15.43 -2.12
CA HIS A 104 0.19 -15.76 -2.80
C HIS A 104 -0.48 -17.02 -2.24
N SER A 105 0.29 -18.10 -2.02
CA SER A 105 -0.24 -19.34 -1.47
C SER A 105 -0.75 -19.15 -0.05
N LEU A 106 -0.01 -18.41 0.78
CA LEU A 106 -0.43 -18.09 2.15
C LEU A 106 -1.75 -17.31 2.18
N ILE A 107 -1.92 -16.37 1.26
CA ILE A 107 -3.18 -15.62 1.14
C ILE A 107 -4.32 -16.54 0.72
N ASP A 108 -4.12 -17.36 -0.34
CA ASP A 108 -5.15 -18.25 -0.85
C ASP A 108 -5.60 -19.28 0.20
N GLU A 109 -4.66 -19.83 0.99
CA GLU A 109 -4.92 -20.81 2.04
C GLU A 109 -5.64 -20.23 3.26
N ASN A 110 -5.40 -18.95 3.57
CA ASN A 110 -5.88 -18.32 4.80
C ASN A 110 -7.00 -17.30 4.60
N TYR A 111 -7.40 -17.00 3.37
CA TYR A 111 -8.40 -15.98 3.05
C TYR A 111 -9.70 -16.12 3.84
N HIS A 112 -10.28 -17.33 3.86
CA HIS A 112 -11.55 -17.57 4.55
C HIS A 112 -11.41 -17.83 6.06
N SER A 113 -10.26 -18.32 6.50
CA SER A 113 -10.04 -18.68 7.91
C SER A 113 -9.55 -17.51 8.76
N SER A 114 -8.82 -16.57 8.16
CA SER A 114 -8.17 -15.47 8.89
C SER A 114 -8.85 -14.13 8.74
N LEU A 115 -9.77 -13.97 7.76
CA LEU A 115 -10.52 -12.74 7.55
C LEU A 115 -11.99 -12.93 7.91
N SER A 116 -12.56 -11.98 8.66
CA SER A 116 -14.00 -11.92 8.91
C SER A 116 -14.76 -11.67 7.60
N GLU A 117 -16.07 -11.95 7.61
CA GLU A 117 -16.93 -11.71 6.45
C GLU A 117 -16.93 -10.23 6.06
N ASP A 118 -17.13 -9.34 7.03
CA ASP A 118 -17.13 -7.89 6.82
C ASP A 118 -15.86 -7.37 6.14
N VAL A 119 -14.66 -7.87 6.56
CA VAL A 119 -13.40 -7.51 5.93
C VAL A 119 -13.31 -8.01 4.49
N ARG A 120 -13.83 -9.21 4.21
CA ARG A 120 -13.85 -9.74 2.84
C ARG A 120 -14.77 -8.93 1.95
N GLU A 121 -15.97 -8.56 2.42
CA GLU A 121 -16.92 -7.71 1.70
C GLU A 121 -16.33 -6.35 1.36
N VAL A 122 -15.65 -5.71 2.30
CA VAL A 122 -14.90 -4.45 2.07
C VAL A 122 -13.82 -4.60 1.00
N LEU A 123 -13.03 -5.68 1.05
CA LEU A 123 -12.00 -5.96 0.04
C LEU A 123 -12.60 -6.20 -1.34
N GLU A 124 -13.70 -6.93 -1.42
CA GLU A 124 -14.43 -7.21 -2.67
C GLU A 124 -15.04 -5.93 -3.25
N GLY A 125 -15.64 -5.09 -2.40
CA GLY A 125 -16.15 -3.77 -2.79
C GLY A 125 -15.05 -2.87 -3.36
N TYR A 126 -13.90 -2.82 -2.69
CA TYR A 126 -12.75 -2.06 -3.16
C TYR A 126 -12.25 -2.53 -4.54
N VAL A 127 -12.07 -3.83 -4.70
CA VAL A 127 -11.66 -4.44 -5.98
C VAL A 127 -12.69 -4.18 -7.09
N ALA A 128 -13.98 -4.26 -6.75
CA ALA A 128 -15.05 -3.94 -7.70
C ALA A 128 -14.95 -2.48 -8.17
N GLY A 129 -14.62 -1.54 -7.27
CA GLY A 129 -14.43 -0.12 -7.61
C GLY A 129 -13.27 0.12 -8.59
N LEU A 130 -12.12 -0.53 -8.37
CA LEU A 130 -10.98 -0.48 -9.29
C LEU A 130 -11.33 -1.05 -10.67
N ASN A 131 -11.99 -2.21 -10.71
CA ASN A 131 -12.36 -2.86 -11.95
C ASN A 131 -13.45 -2.09 -12.70
N TYR A 132 -14.40 -1.50 -11.99
CA TYR A 132 -15.43 -0.64 -12.59
C TYR A 132 -14.83 0.62 -13.20
N TRP A 133 -13.83 1.24 -12.54
CA TRP A 133 -13.09 2.35 -13.13
C TRP A 133 -12.45 1.96 -14.48
N ASN A 134 -11.84 0.78 -14.56
CA ASN A 134 -11.25 0.27 -15.80
C ASN A 134 -12.31 -0.02 -16.89
N GLU A 135 -13.51 -0.46 -16.53
CA GLU A 135 -14.60 -0.74 -17.47
C GLU A 135 -15.05 0.53 -18.21
N ILE A 136 -15.16 1.65 -17.49
CA ILE A 136 -15.64 2.91 -18.05
C ILE A 136 -14.52 3.77 -18.64
N ASN A 137 -13.29 3.60 -18.21
CA ASN A 137 -12.12 4.35 -18.71
C ASN A 137 -11.31 3.47 -19.68
N VAL A 138 -11.85 3.25 -20.88
CA VAL A 138 -11.29 2.28 -21.85
C VAL A 138 -9.94 2.68 -22.48
N ASN A 139 -9.52 3.94 -22.37
CA ASN A 139 -8.36 4.50 -23.05
C ASN A 139 -7.21 4.81 -22.06
N HIS A 140 -6.64 3.79 -21.43
CA HIS A 140 -5.46 3.96 -20.57
C HIS A 140 -4.42 2.86 -20.80
N ASN A 141 -3.17 3.12 -20.42
CA ASN A 141 -2.03 2.25 -20.71
C ASN A 141 -1.95 0.98 -19.83
N TYR A 142 -2.78 0.88 -18.79
CA TYR A 142 -2.71 -0.17 -17.76
C TYR A 142 -3.77 -1.27 -17.91
N LYS A 143 -4.56 -1.24 -18.99
CA LYS A 143 -5.68 -2.17 -19.23
C LYS A 143 -5.30 -3.64 -19.10
N SER A 144 -4.07 -4.00 -19.50
CA SER A 144 -3.58 -5.38 -19.43
C SER A 144 -3.35 -5.90 -18.00
N LEU A 145 -3.38 -5.02 -16.99
CA LEU A 145 -3.25 -5.38 -15.58
C LEU A 145 -4.60 -5.66 -14.92
N PHE A 146 -5.69 -5.42 -15.61
CA PHE A 146 -7.04 -5.72 -15.13
C PHE A 146 -7.52 -7.09 -15.63
N PRO A 147 -8.41 -7.77 -14.89
CA PRO A 147 -8.96 -7.35 -13.61
C PRO A 147 -7.96 -7.42 -12.46
N ILE A 148 -8.10 -6.48 -11.50
CA ILE A 148 -7.44 -6.56 -10.20
C ILE A 148 -8.24 -7.51 -9.31
N THR A 149 -7.56 -8.24 -8.43
CA THR A 149 -8.17 -9.24 -7.56
C THR A 149 -7.94 -8.92 -6.08
N VAL A 150 -8.77 -9.49 -5.20
CA VAL A 150 -8.58 -9.37 -3.74
C VAL A 150 -7.19 -9.88 -3.32
N ARG A 151 -6.70 -10.95 -3.97
CA ARG A 151 -5.34 -11.44 -3.72
C ARG A 151 -4.27 -10.40 -4.03
N ASP A 152 -4.42 -9.62 -5.09
CA ASP A 152 -3.49 -8.54 -5.42
C ASP A 152 -3.45 -7.50 -4.30
N VAL A 153 -4.62 -7.07 -3.81
CA VAL A 153 -4.76 -6.12 -2.69
C VAL A 153 -4.12 -6.67 -1.42
N LEU A 154 -4.44 -7.90 -1.04
CA LEU A 154 -3.86 -8.55 0.15
C LEU A 154 -2.35 -8.75 0.02
N THR A 155 -1.84 -9.08 -1.18
CA THR A 155 -0.40 -9.14 -1.43
C THR A 155 0.25 -7.77 -1.19
N GLY A 156 -0.42 -6.68 -1.59
CA GLY A 156 0.00 -5.33 -1.29
C GLY A 156 0.17 -5.08 0.21
N PHE A 157 -0.81 -5.46 1.03
CA PHE A 157 -0.72 -5.36 2.48
C PHE A 157 0.47 -6.12 3.06
N VAL A 158 0.69 -7.37 2.63
CA VAL A 158 1.83 -8.17 3.09
C VAL A 158 3.14 -7.49 2.72
N ILE A 159 3.29 -7.05 1.48
CA ILE A 159 4.52 -6.38 1.01
C ILE A 159 4.77 -5.08 1.77
N GLN A 160 3.74 -4.24 1.98
CA GLN A 160 3.85 -3.02 2.77
C GLN A 160 4.36 -3.30 4.19
N ASN A 161 3.85 -4.36 4.85
CA ASN A 161 4.34 -4.79 6.15
C ASN A 161 5.79 -5.27 6.12
N LEU A 162 6.20 -6.00 5.07
CA LEU A 162 7.62 -6.40 4.91
C LEU A 162 8.55 -5.19 4.79
N TYR A 163 8.11 -4.09 4.20
CA TYR A 163 8.89 -2.85 4.17
C TYR A 163 9.09 -2.25 5.56
N PHE A 164 8.03 -2.21 6.36
CA PHE A 164 8.09 -1.61 7.69
C PHE A 164 8.74 -2.53 8.74
N SER A 165 8.80 -3.85 8.52
CA SER A 165 9.41 -4.81 9.45
C SER A 165 10.93 -4.91 9.36
N GLY A 166 11.56 -4.32 8.35
CA GLY A 166 13.01 -4.40 8.14
C GLY A 166 13.50 -5.68 7.44
N VAL A 167 12.65 -6.69 7.22
CA VAL A 167 12.99 -7.96 6.54
C VAL A 167 13.63 -7.73 5.18
N VAL A 168 13.12 -6.79 4.40
CA VAL A 168 13.69 -6.45 3.08
C VAL A 168 15.14 -6.01 3.20
N THR A 169 15.48 -5.23 4.23
CA THR A 169 16.85 -4.78 4.48
C THR A 169 17.78 -5.94 4.81
N GLU A 170 17.32 -6.94 5.60
CA GLU A 170 18.12 -8.11 5.95
C GLU A 170 18.33 -9.02 4.72
N ILE A 171 17.31 -9.22 3.90
CA ILE A 171 17.43 -9.95 2.62
C ILE A 171 18.44 -9.28 1.68
N GLU A 172 18.44 -7.95 1.58
CA GLU A 172 19.43 -7.22 0.79
C GLU A 172 20.86 -7.42 1.31
N LYS A 173 21.07 -7.39 2.64
CA LYS A 173 22.37 -7.66 3.25
C LYS A 173 22.86 -9.09 2.95
N LEU A 174 21.97 -10.07 2.91
CA LEU A 174 22.29 -11.44 2.51
C LEU A 174 22.70 -11.52 1.05
N GLN A 175 21.95 -10.88 0.14
CA GLN A 175 22.26 -10.86 -1.29
C GLN A 175 23.59 -10.17 -1.61
N ASP A 176 23.91 -9.09 -0.91
CA ASP A 176 25.17 -8.34 -1.06
C ASP A 176 26.37 -9.05 -0.39
N GLY A 177 26.17 -10.17 0.27
CA GLY A 177 27.22 -10.89 1.00
C GLY A 177 27.76 -10.11 2.22
N ARG A 178 27.02 -9.11 2.71
CA ARG A 178 27.48 -8.25 3.83
C ARG A 178 27.67 -8.98 5.14
N TYR A 179 27.03 -10.13 5.32
CA TYR A 179 27.25 -11.00 6.48
C TYR A 179 28.56 -11.81 6.38
N GLN A 180 29.10 -11.99 5.16
CA GLN A 180 30.36 -12.72 4.93
C GLN A 180 31.59 -11.81 4.93
N GLN A 181 31.40 -10.51 4.74
CA GLN A 181 32.49 -9.52 4.72
C GLN A 181 32.53 -8.77 6.05
N LYS A 182 33.58 -9.02 6.85
CA LYS A 182 34.04 -8.07 7.88
C LYS A 182 34.58 -6.86 7.15
N SER A 183 33.77 -5.79 7.07
CA SER A 183 34.16 -4.45 6.62
C SER A 183 34.69 -4.28 5.18
N ASP A 184 33.82 -4.02 4.25
CA ASP A 184 34.13 -3.12 3.13
C ASP A 184 32.89 -2.28 2.81
N GLN A 185 32.95 -0.98 3.12
CA GLN A 185 31.84 -0.03 3.01
C GLN A 185 31.52 0.36 1.55
N ASN A 186 32.05 -0.34 0.54
CA ASN A 186 31.94 0.00 -0.87
C ASN A 186 31.32 -1.08 -1.76
N SER A 187 30.56 -2.03 -1.22
CA SER A 187 29.83 -2.96 -2.07
C SER A 187 28.60 -2.30 -2.69
N LEU A 188 28.41 -2.54 -3.97
CA LEU A 188 27.31 -2.07 -4.82
C LEU A 188 25.97 -2.21 -4.09
N GLN A 189 25.41 -1.08 -3.64
CA GLN A 189 24.09 -0.99 -3.08
C GLN A 189 23.08 -1.52 -4.11
N THR A 190 22.42 -2.61 -3.80
CA THR A 190 21.31 -3.11 -4.59
C THR A 190 20.20 -2.08 -4.56
N ARG A 191 19.94 -1.46 -5.72
CA ARG A 191 19.07 -0.29 -5.92
C ARG A 191 17.56 -0.58 -5.78
N PHE A 192 17.19 -1.56 -4.97
CA PHE A 192 15.76 -1.78 -4.74
C PHE A 192 15.12 -0.60 -4.03
N TYR A 193 15.90 0.10 -3.19
CA TYR A 193 15.43 1.14 -2.28
C TYR A 193 16.39 2.28 -2.03
N ASP A 194 17.40 2.50 -2.87
CA ASP A 194 18.33 3.62 -2.65
C ASP A 194 17.61 5.00 -2.56
N GLY A 195 16.44 5.12 -3.18
CA GLY A 195 15.59 6.31 -3.05
C GLY A 195 14.80 6.39 -1.73
N TYR A 196 14.56 5.26 -1.04
CA TYR A 196 13.65 5.21 0.12
C TYR A 196 14.34 4.90 1.45
N LYS A 197 15.54 4.33 1.46
CA LYS A 197 16.25 3.90 2.68
C LYS A 197 16.46 5.00 3.73
N ASN A 198 16.57 6.26 3.30
CA ASN A 198 16.81 7.40 4.19
C ASN A 198 15.56 8.26 4.43
N ILE A 199 14.40 7.89 3.86
CA ILE A 199 13.21 8.75 3.84
C ILE A 199 12.11 8.19 4.76
N LEU A 200 12.06 6.85 4.97
CA LEU A 200 11.01 6.26 5.79
C LEU A 200 11.15 6.61 7.27
N GLY A 201 10.19 7.31 7.76
CA GLY A 201 10.07 7.71 9.14
C GLY A 201 8.75 8.41 9.36
N SER A 202 8.48 8.87 10.57
CA SER A 202 7.27 9.64 10.84
C SER A 202 7.37 10.30 12.21
N ASN A 203 6.61 11.37 12.41
CA ASN A 203 6.39 11.98 13.72
C ASN A 203 4.89 12.05 13.97
N ALA A 204 4.46 11.73 15.18
CA ALA A 204 3.11 11.97 15.65
C ALA A 204 3.16 12.70 17.00
N ILE A 205 2.39 13.78 17.12
CA ILE A 205 2.34 14.62 18.33
C ILE A 205 0.88 14.84 18.66
N ALA A 206 0.46 14.41 19.85
CA ALA A 206 -0.85 14.70 20.40
C ALA A 206 -0.74 15.75 21.50
N VAL A 207 -1.54 16.81 21.41
CA VAL A 207 -1.61 17.88 22.41
C VAL A 207 -3.01 17.82 23.03
N SER A 208 -3.05 17.59 24.35
CA SER A 208 -4.29 17.56 25.11
C SER A 208 -4.91 18.96 25.23
N SER A 209 -6.24 19.03 25.32
CA SER A 209 -7.02 20.24 25.56
C SER A 209 -6.54 21.07 26.74
N PHE A 210 -5.95 20.46 27.77
CA PHE A 210 -5.34 21.19 28.91
C PHE A 210 -4.09 22.02 28.57
N LYS A 211 -3.55 21.87 27.36
CA LYS A 211 -2.35 22.52 26.86
C LYS A 211 -2.60 23.52 25.75
N THR A 212 -3.86 23.77 25.44
CA THR A 212 -4.30 24.68 24.37
C THR A 212 -5.19 25.77 24.95
N ASP A 213 -5.06 27.00 24.46
CA ASP A 213 -5.83 28.14 24.94
C ASP A 213 -7.33 28.04 24.58
N ASP A 214 -7.66 27.30 23.56
CA ASP A 214 -9.01 27.08 23.07
C ASP A 214 -9.64 25.72 23.50
N GLU A 215 -9.00 25.05 24.46
CA GLU A 215 -9.41 23.77 25.03
C GLU A 215 -9.58 22.65 23.96
N SER A 216 -8.98 22.81 22.78
CA SER A 216 -9.02 21.81 21.71
C SER A 216 -7.93 20.74 21.88
N THR A 217 -8.25 19.50 21.55
CA THR A 217 -7.23 18.46 21.34
C THR A 217 -6.67 18.57 19.93
N ARG A 218 -5.34 18.52 19.79
CA ARG A 218 -4.68 18.60 18.50
C ARG A 218 -3.82 17.38 18.24
N LEU A 219 -3.86 16.89 17.00
CA LEU A 219 -3.02 15.80 16.51
C LEU A 219 -2.25 16.29 15.28
N VAL A 220 -0.92 16.17 15.34
CA VAL A 220 -0.04 16.36 14.20
C VAL A 220 0.49 15.00 13.77
N ILE A 221 0.32 14.67 12.52
CA ILE A 221 0.87 13.46 11.89
C ILE A 221 1.74 13.93 10.74
N ASN A 222 3.02 13.56 10.76
CA ASN A 222 3.97 13.90 9.72
C ASN A 222 4.68 12.64 9.25
N SER A 223 4.18 12.04 8.18
CA SER A 223 4.73 10.82 7.59
C SER A 223 5.81 11.17 6.58
N HIS A 224 7.01 10.57 6.74
CA HIS A 224 8.10 10.68 5.79
C HIS A 224 8.01 9.52 4.81
N GLN A 225 7.20 9.68 3.77
CA GLN A 225 6.88 8.66 2.78
C GLN A 225 7.17 9.18 1.37
N PRO A 226 7.49 8.30 0.41
CA PRO A 226 7.65 8.71 -0.98
C PRO A 226 6.31 9.12 -1.59
N LEU A 227 6.40 9.90 -2.67
CA LEU A 227 5.21 10.33 -3.43
C LEU A 227 4.71 9.28 -4.42
N ASP A 228 5.52 8.28 -4.73
CA ASP A 228 5.21 7.16 -5.63
C ASP A 228 5.48 5.82 -4.93
N GLY A 229 4.88 4.73 -5.45
CA GLY A 229 5.11 3.37 -4.99
C GLY A 229 4.10 2.90 -3.95
N PRO A 230 4.32 1.71 -3.34
CA PRO A 230 3.31 1.01 -2.56
C PRO A 230 2.96 1.67 -1.21
N VAL A 231 3.76 2.64 -0.78
CA VAL A 231 3.56 3.35 0.49
C VAL A 231 3.40 4.87 0.30
N ALA A 232 3.07 5.33 -0.90
CA ALA A 232 2.66 6.70 -1.16
C ALA A 232 1.29 6.98 -0.52
N TRP A 233 1.04 8.21 -0.10
CA TRP A 233 -0.23 8.57 0.51
C TRP A 233 -1.24 9.08 -0.51
N TYR A 234 -2.49 8.63 -0.33
CA TYR A 234 -3.68 9.19 -0.94
C TYR A 234 -4.63 9.64 0.16
N GLU A 235 -5.07 10.89 0.11
CA GLU A 235 -5.98 11.48 1.08
C GLU A 235 -7.42 11.29 0.67
N ALA A 236 -8.26 10.85 1.60
CA ALA A 236 -9.70 10.68 1.37
C ALA A 236 -10.49 10.78 2.68
N HIS A 237 -11.76 11.16 2.57
CA HIS A 237 -12.77 10.99 3.59
C HIS A 237 -13.75 9.89 3.15
N ILE A 238 -13.96 8.90 4.01
CA ILE A 238 -14.89 7.80 3.76
C ILE A 238 -15.94 7.72 4.87
N LYS A 239 -17.19 7.49 4.47
CA LYS A 239 -18.34 7.39 5.37
C LYS A 239 -19.30 6.32 4.92
N SER A 240 -19.87 5.57 5.89
CA SER A 240 -20.99 4.65 5.67
C SER A 240 -22.09 4.86 6.71
N ASP A 241 -23.25 4.23 6.48
CA ASP A 241 -24.30 4.17 7.50
C ASP A 241 -24.05 3.07 8.54
N GLU A 242 -23.10 2.15 8.27
CA GLU A 242 -22.73 1.06 9.19
C GLU A 242 -21.71 1.48 10.25
N GLY A 243 -21.14 2.67 10.12
CA GLY A 243 -20.31 3.28 11.17
C GLY A 243 -18.96 3.82 10.72
N TRP A 244 -18.58 3.63 9.48
CA TRP A 244 -17.37 4.30 8.97
C TRP A 244 -17.62 5.80 8.89
N ASN A 245 -16.72 6.56 9.47
CA ASN A 245 -16.60 8.00 9.29
C ASN A 245 -15.17 8.37 9.66
N MET A 246 -14.30 8.45 8.64
CA MET A 246 -12.89 8.72 8.87
C MET A 246 -12.27 9.46 7.70
N MET A 247 -11.39 10.41 8.00
CA MET A 247 -10.63 11.17 7.02
C MET A 247 -9.14 11.01 7.28
N GLY A 248 -8.35 10.86 6.23
CA GLY A 248 -6.90 10.74 6.33
C GLY A 248 -6.26 10.09 5.15
N GLY A 249 -5.09 9.48 5.37
CA GLY A 249 -4.26 8.87 4.35
C GLY A 249 -4.43 7.36 4.25
N THR A 250 -4.51 6.88 3.02
CA THR A 250 -4.43 5.45 2.66
C THR A 250 -3.30 5.18 1.69
N PHE A 251 -2.92 3.91 1.52
CA PHE A 251 -1.93 3.49 0.53
C PHE A 251 -2.59 3.01 -0.77
N PRO A 252 -1.88 3.06 -1.91
CA PRO A 252 -2.38 2.53 -3.17
C PRO A 252 -2.74 1.06 -3.07
N GLY A 253 -3.98 0.73 -3.42
CA GLY A 253 -4.49 -0.63 -3.32
C GLY A 253 -5.06 -0.99 -1.94
N SER A 254 -5.33 -0.01 -1.06
CA SER A 254 -5.90 -0.25 0.27
C SER A 254 -7.24 0.43 0.48
N PRO A 255 -8.25 -0.28 1.03
CA PRO A 255 -9.55 0.30 1.40
C PRO A 255 -9.57 1.00 2.77
N PHE A 256 -8.48 1.00 3.53
CA PHE A 256 -8.45 1.47 4.91
C PHE A 256 -7.65 2.76 5.09
N ILE A 257 -8.12 3.65 5.97
CA ILE A 257 -7.38 4.85 6.38
C ILE A 257 -6.35 4.47 7.46
N PHE A 258 -5.07 4.54 7.11
CA PHE A 258 -3.97 4.16 8.01
C PHE A 258 -3.60 5.24 9.02
N VAL A 259 -3.70 6.50 8.61
CA VAL A 259 -3.46 7.65 9.49
C VAL A 259 -4.58 8.65 9.26
N GLY A 260 -5.16 9.18 10.32
CA GLY A 260 -6.32 10.04 10.15
C GLY A 260 -7.05 10.38 11.44
N PHE A 261 -8.29 10.76 11.29
CA PHE A 261 -9.15 11.14 12.40
C PHE A 261 -10.64 10.95 12.04
N ASN A 262 -11.45 10.93 13.08
CA ASN A 262 -12.89 11.10 13.02
C ASN A 262 -13.36 12.05 14.14
N GLU A 263 -14.68 12.07 14.42
CA GLU A 263 -15.25 12.96 15.43
C GLU A 263 -14.75 12.68 16.84
N ASN A 264 -14.27 11.46 17.14
CA ASN A 264 -13.98 11.01 18.49
C ASN A 264 -12.48 10.77 18.74
N ILE A 265 -11.75 10.30 17.72
CA ILE A 265 -10.35 9.92 17.84
C ILE A 265 -9.53 10.39 16.64
N GLY A 266 -8.23 10.59 16.86
CA GLY A 266 -7.24 10.70 15.82
C GLY A 266 -6.15 9.67 16.03
N TRP A 267 -5.57 9.15 14.94
CA TRP A 267 -4.49 8.17 15.02
C TRP A 267 -3.39 8.47 14.02
N GLY A 268 -2.16 8.22 14.45
CA GLY A 268 -0.97 8.33 13.63
C GLY A 268 -0.05 7.15 13.90
N LEU A 269 0.43 6.54 12.83
CA LEU A 269 1.35 5.43 12.89
C LEU A 269 2.74 5.90 12.51
N THR A 270 3.72 5.62 13.36
CA THR A 270 5.13 5.90 13.07
C THR A 270 5.85 4.59 12.78
N VAL A 271 6.92 4.66 11.97
CA VAL A 271 7.74 3.48 11.70
C VAL A 271 8.44 3.06 12.99
N ASN A 272 8.09 1.88 13.46
CA ASN A 272 8.80 1.20 14.54
C ASN A 272 9.98 0.42 13.95
N LYS A 273 11.06 0.25 14.72
CA LYS A 273 12.25 -0.52 14.31
C LYS A 273 12.59 -1.58 15.37
N PRO A 274 11.66 -2.48 15.71
CA PRO A 274 11.99 -3.60 16.57
C PRO A 274 12.93 -4.56 15.81
N ASP A 275 13.69 -5.33 16.56
CA ASP A 275 14.43 -6.48 16.02
C ASP A 275 13.43 -7.62 15.76
N LEU A 276 13.05 -7.80 14.50
CA LEU A 276 12.04 -8.76 14.06
C LEU A 276 12.61 -9.84 13.14
N THR A 277 13.92 -9.83 12.88
CA THR A 277 14.51 -10.70 11.86
C THR A 277 15.82 -11.26 12.33
N ASP A 278 15.87 -12.58 12.45
CA ASP A 278 17.11 -13.32 12.70
C ASP A 278 17.68 -13.88 11.39
N VAL A 279 19.01 -13.95 11.33
CA VAL A 279 19.74 -14.56 10.23
C VAL A 279 20.56 -15.72 10.75
N TYR A 280 20.33 -16.91 10.20
CA TYR A 280 21.00 -18.14 10.57
C TYR A 280 22.01 -18.55 9.51
N GLU A 281 23.25 -18.85 9.94
CA GLU A 281 24.25 -19.51 9.10
C GLU A 281 24.12 -21.03 9.30
N LEU A 282 23.77 -21.72 8.21
CA LEU A 282 23.55 -23.17 8.27
C LEU A 282 24.80 -23.93 7.85
N GLU A 283 25.19 -24.94 8.60
CA GLU A 283 26.22 -25.92 8.21
C GLU A 283 25.62 -26.86 7.17
N ILE A 284 26.22 -26.91 5.96
CA ILE A 284 25.76 -27.73 4.85
C ILE A 284 26.53 -29.04 4.82
N ASN A 285 25.82 -30.15 4.60
CA ASN A 285 26.44 -31.47 4.48
C ASN A 285 27.35 -31.53 3.25
N SER A 286 28.66 -31.77 3.49
CA SER A 286 29.68 -31.82 2.42
C SER A 286 29.48 -32.95 1.40
N THR A 287 28.73 -34.00 1.78
CA THR A 287 28.45 -35.15 0.91
C THR A 287 27.07 -35.09 0.28
N ASN A 288 26.17 -34.21 0.78
CA ASN A 288 24.84 -34.00 0.25
C ASN A 288 24.39 -32.55 0.49
N GLU A 289 24.67 -31.67 -0.46
CA GLU A 289 24.36 -30.24 -0.35
C GLU A 289 22.86 -29.94 -0.14
N ASN A 290 21.99 -30.93 -0.22
CA ASN A 290 20.56 -30.77 0.04
C ASN A 290 20.17 -31.04 1.51
N GLN A 291 21.16 -31.06 2.42
CA GLN A 291 20.97 -31.21 3.85
C GLN A 291 21.76 -30.18 4.63
N TYR A 292 21.18 -29.72 5.74
CA TYR A 292 21.81 -28.84 6.73
C TYR A 292 21.81 -29.50 8.12
N LEU A 293 22.74 -29.10 8.97
CA LEU A 293 22.85 -29.60 10.33
C LEU A 293 21.87 -28.86 11.25
N LEU A 294 21.03 -29.62 11.97
CA LEU A 294 20.13 -29.12 13.01
C LEU A 294 20.13 -30.13 14.17
N ASP A 295 20.44 -29.68 15.39
CA ASP A 295 20.47 -30.51 16.59
C ASP A 295 21.24 -31.84 16.37
N GLU A 296 22.46 -31.74 15.84
CA GLU A 296 23.37 -32.87 15.54
C GLU A 296 22.83 -33.86 14.48
N LYS A 297 21.79 -33.46 13.70
CA LYS A 297 21.20 -34.30 12.64
C LYS A 297 21.21 -33.60 11.31
N TRP A 298 21.48 -34.35 10.25
CA TRP A 298 21.35 -33.86 8.88
C TRP A 298 19.88 -33.86 8.44
N ILE A 299 19.30 -32.68 8.27
CA ILE A 299 17.90 -32.47 7.86
C ILE A 299 17.87 -32.07 6.42
N PRO A 300 17.03 -32.67 5.56
CA PRO A 300 16.89 -32.23 4.18
C PRO A 300 16.20 -30.87 4.09
N PHE A 301 16.68 -30.03 3.16
CA PHE A 301 15.92 -28.83 2.77
C PHE A 301 14.60 -29.23 2.11
N LYS A 302 13.57 -28.41 2.33
CA LYS A 302 12.37 -28.44 1.50
C LYS A 302 12.65 -27.64 0.24
N GLU A 303 12.64 -28.31 -0.90
CA GLU A 303 12.95 -27.68 -2.18
C GLU A 303 11.70 -27.28 -2.94
N SER A 304 11.76 -26.13 -3.60
CA SER A 304 10.73 -25.67 -4.52
C SER A 304 11.35 -25.04 -5.77
N LEU A 305 10.61 -25.03 -6.87
CA LEU A 305 11.04 -24.45 -8.15
C LEU A 305 10.30 -23.15 -8.41
N VAL A 306 10.99 -22.04 -8.32
CA VAL A 306 10.48 -20.71 -8.63
C VAL A 306 10.62 -20.44 -10.13
N ARG A 307 9.51 -20.01 -10.78
CA ARG A 307 9.47 -19.64 -12.20
C ARG A 307 9.39 -18.13 -12.32
N LEU A 308 10.35 -17.54 -13.04
CA LEU A 308 10.54 -16.10 -13.17
C LEU A 308 10.38 -15.70 -14.64
N PRO A 309 9.23 -15.17 -15.06
CA PRO A 309 9.07 -14.62 -16.39
C PRO A 309 9.79 -13.27 -16.48
N VAL A 310 10.71 -13.15 -17.43
CA VAL A 310 11.57 -11.97 -17.60
C VAL A 310 11.43 -11.45 -19.02
N LYS A 311 11.23 -10.15 -19.18
CA LYS A 311 11.30 -9.46 -20.45
C LYS A 311 12.76 -9.30 -20.84
N ILE A 312 13.15 -9.84 -21.99
CA ILE A 312 14.53 -9.81 -22.48
C ILE A 312 14.75 -8.61 -23.41
N LEU A 313 13.94 -8.50 -24.48
CA LEU A 313 14.05 -7.42 -25.45
C LEU A 313 12.69 -7.24 -26.17
N GLY A 314 12.14 -6.03 -26.18
CA GLY A 314 10.86 -5.74 -26.84
C GLY A 314 9.76 -6.68 -26.33
N PRO A 315 9.06 -7.42 -27.19
CA PRO A 315 8.02 -8.36 -26.77
C PRO A 315 8.56 -9.72 -26.30
N ILE A 316 9.86 -9.98 -26.43
CA ILE A 316 10.47 -11.29 -26.13
C ILE A 316 10.56 -11.47 -24.63
N LYS A 317 9.96 -12.55 -24.14
CA LYS A 317 9.95 -12.97 -22.72
C LYS A 317 10.56 -14.36 -22.61
N TRP A 318 11.25 -14.60 -21.50
CA TRP A 318 11.78 -15.93 -21.17
C TRP A 318 11.48 -16.26 -19.71
N THR A 319 11.15 -17.51 -19.42
CA THR A 319 10.90 -17.95 -18.04
C THR A 319 12.10 -18.70 -17.50
N PHE A 320 12.80 -18.05 -16.59
CA PHE A 320 13.90 -18.66 -15.84
C PHE A 320 13.35 -19.50 -14.70
N LYS A 321 14.08 -20.58 -14.39
CA LYS A 321 13.77 -21.45 -13.25
C LYS A 321 14.88 -21.28 -12.23
N ARG A 322 14.54 -21.11 -10.96
CA ARG A 322 15.47 -21.05 -9.85
C ARG A 322 14.98 -21.97 -8.75
N GLN A 323 15.91 -22.73 -8.19
CA GLN A 323 15.66 -23.54 -7.01
C GLN A 323 15.63 -22.66 -5.79
N PHE A 324 14.67 -22.90 -4.92
CA PHE A 324 14.57 -22.30 -3.60
C PHE A 324 14.64 -23.43 -2.56
N ARG A 325 15.47 -23.26 -1.54
CA ARG A 325 15.63 -24.17 -0.42
C ARG A 325 15.10 -23.51 0.84
N GLU A 326 14.31 -24.23 1.59
CA GLU A 326 13.67 -23.77 2.81
C GLU A 326 14.14 -24.67 3.96
N SER A 327 14.65 -24.07 5.03
CA SER A 327 14.99 -24.74 6.28
C SER A 327 13.86 -24.61 7.29
N VAL A 328 14.05 -25.10 8.52
CA VAL A 328 13.08 -24.86 9.62
C VAL A 328 13.07 -23.39 10.07
N HIS A 329 14.12 -22.64 9.75
CA HIS A 329 14.24 -21.23 10.10
C HIS A 329 13.65 -20.30 9.03
N GLY A 330 13.23 -20.82 7.87
CA GLY A 330 12.67 -20.09 6.74
C GLY A 330 13.35 -20.41 5.40
#